data_f760b11a8ab5c2af82e50fec2118e97d
#
_entry.id   f760b11a8ab5c2af82e50fec2118e97d
#
_cell.length_a   1.000
_cell.length_b   1.000
_cell.length_c   1.000
_cell.angle_alpha   90.00
_cell.angle_beta   90.00
_cell.angle_gamma   90.00
#
_symmetry.space_group_name_H-M   'P 1'
#
loop_
_entity.id
_entity.type
_entity.pdbx_description
1 polymer ?
#
loop_
_entity_poly.entity_id
_entity_poly.type
_entity_poly.pdbx_seq_one_letter_code
_entity_poly.pdbx_strand_id
1 'polypeptide(L)'
;MTSPPAPAAPPFPIRFTGDARAYWLLLTRGALLLMVTLGIYRFWLTTDVRRFLWSSTEVNGESIEYSGTAAELLIGFLIALALLVPVYAAFFLAALDVGAFGQMSGSLGIALLFVLGQYAVFRARRYRASRTIYRGLRFHQEGSAVRYAICATIWWSLTALTLGLAFPWKESRLERFKMRHTFYGTLPGRFDGYGFSLFLRGLPLWLLVALPLAAGLTALGQSFDPDVLSRAFAESSDDFLERIAHDNPDFAGAIVFALLSAGVTLVLGLLLYPAFQAIRARWWVSGLRIGAITARSHLRTLPMYGLYLRFAGLALLFLLALGLAAIPLVMIYGALLGKGD
;
A
#
# COMPACT_ATOMS: atom_id res chain seq x y z
N MET A 1 -7.40 1.08 51.10
CA MET A 1 -7.24 2.47 50.65
C MET A 1 -6.51 2.42 49.31
N THR A 2 -7.24 2.52 48.21
CA THR A 2 -6.66 2.60 46.85
C THR A 2 -6.19 4.02 46.63
N SER A 3 -4.88 4.20 46.45
CA SER A 3 -4.30 5.51 46.08
C SER A 3 -5.03 6.10 44.89
N PRO A 4 -5.38 7.39 44.86
CA PRO A 4 -6.00 8.02 43.72
C PRO A 4 -5.09 7.86 42.48
N PRO A 5 -5.64 7.65 41.30
CA PRO A 5 -4.85 7.52 40.10
C PRO A 5 -4.00 8.80 39.92
N ALA A 6 -2.70 8.61 39.69
CA ALA A 6 -1.77 9.71 39.44
C ALA A 6 -2.32 10.64 38.35
N PRO A 7 -2.22 11.97 38.49
CA PRO A 7 -2.71 12.91 37.49
C PRO A 7 -2.08 12.61 36.16
N ALA A 8 -2.91 12.57 35.08
CA ALA A 8 -2.45 12.30 33.75
C ALA A 8 -1.35 13.31 33.39
N ALA A 9 -0.16 12.81 33.04
CA ALA A 9 0.94 13.66 32.60
C ALA A 9 0.47 14.59 31.47
N PRO A 10 0.92 15.86 31.44
CA PRO A 10 0.51 16.81 30.41
C PRO A 10 0.83 16.25 29.01
N PRO A 11 -0.01 16.52 28.00
CA PRO A 11 0.20 15.98 26.67
C PRO A 11 1.49 16.55 26.06
N PHE A 12 2.41 15.68 25.65
CA PHE A 12 3.61 16.07 24.95
C PHE A 12 3.26 16.35 23.48
N PRO A 13 3.40 17.61 23.00
CA PRO A 13 3.12 17.92 21.60
C PRO A 13 4.18 17.33 20.69
N ILE A 14 3.73 16.63 19.63
CA ILE A 14 4.58 16.26 18.51
C ILE A 14 4.44 17.39 17.48
N ARG A 15 5.56 17.99 17.10
CA ARG A 15 5.62 19.07 16.11
C ARG A 15 6.48 18.65 14.93
N PHE A 16 6.11 19.12 13.75
CA PHE A 16 6.93 18.98 12.56
C PHE A 16 7.45 20.37 12.17
N THR A 17 8.77 20.52 12.18
CA THR A 17 9.49 21.79 11.96
C THR A 17 10.18 21.84 10.59
N GLY A 18 9.98 20.82 9.75
CA GLY A 18 10.63 20.71 8.45
C GLY A 18 10.17 21.78 7.45
N ASP A 19 11.14 22.39 6.77
CA ASP A 19 10.88 23.34 5.69
C ASP A 19 10.49 22.62 4.39
N ALA A 20 9.36 23.04 3.81
CA ALA A 20 8.86 22.46 2.57
C ALA A 20 9.79 22.71 1.39
N ARG A 21 10.47 23.88 1.32
CA ARG A 21 11.42 24.20 0.25
C ARG A 21 12.65 23.31 0.30
N ALA A 22 13.23 23.14 1.49
CA ALA A 22 14.37 22.24 1.69
C ALA A 22 14.01 20.78 1.31
N TYR A 23 12.81 20.34 1.66
CA TYR A 23 12.33 19.01 1.29
C TYR A 23 12.14 18.84 -0.22
N TRP A 24 11.57 19.85 -0.90
CA TRP A 24 11.43 19.83 -2.36
C TRP A 24 12.78 19.82 -3.07
N LEU A 25 13.75 20.61 -2.64
CA LEU A 25 15.10 20.60 -3.19
C LEU A 25 15.80 19.24 -3.02
N LEU A 26 15.59 18.59 -1.87
CA LEU A 26 16.10 17.24 -1.62
C LEU A 26 15.46 16.23 -2.58
N LEU A 27 14.14 16.29 -2.79
CA LEU A 27 13.43 15.38 -3.68
C LEU A 27 13.79 15.60 -5.15
N THR A 28 13.86 16.84 -5.63
CA THR A 28 14.18 17.15 -7.04
C THR A 28 15.61 16.74 -7.37
N ARG A 29 16.59 17.08 -6.51
CA ARG A 29 17.97 16.60 -6.64
C ARG A 29 18.01 15.07 -6.64
N GLY A 30 17.29 14.45 -5.72
CA GLY A 30 17.21 12.98 -5.61
C GLY A 30 16.59 12.34 -6.85
N ALA A 31 15.55 12.92 -7.44
CA ALA A 31 14.91 12.44 -8.65
C ALA A 31 15.86 12.52 -9.86
N LEU A 32 16.59 13.63 -10.03
CA LEU A 32 17.60 13.76 -11.09
C LEU A 32 18.71 12.71 -10.96
N LEU A 33 19.26 12.53 -9.76
CA LEU A 33 20.29 11.52 -9.52
C LEU A 33 19.75 10.08 -9.70
N LEU A 34 18.47 9.86 -9.39
CA LEU A 34 17.81 8.58 -9.62
C LEU A 34 17.74 8.23 -11.11
N MET A 35 17.43 9.21 -11.96
CA MET A 35 17.42 9.04 -13.42
C MET A 35 18.83 8.74 -13.95
N VAL A 36 19.82 9.54 -13.56
CA VAL A 36 21.22 9.38 -14.02
C VAL A 36 21.82 8.04 -13.59
N THR A 37 21.48 7.55 -12.38
CA THR A 37 22.02 6.30 -11.83
C THR A 37 21.15 5.08 -12.12
N LEU A 38 20.16 5.18 -13.03
CA LEU A 38 19.19 4.11 -13.36
C LEU A 38 18.55 3.46 -12.13
N GLY A 39 18.21 4.30 -11.15
CA GLY A 39 17.52 3.87 -9.93
C GLY A 39 18.43 3.49 -8.75
N ILE A 40 19.75 3.39 -8.91
CA ILE A 40 20.65 3.01 -7.81
C ILE A 40 20.67 4.06 -6.69
N TYR A 41 20.53 5.35 -7.02
CA TYR A 41 20.53 6.42 -6.03
C TYR A 41 19.33 6.35 -5.03
N ARG A 42 18.33 5.50 -5.27
CA ARG A 42 17.17 5.32 -4.39
C ARG A 42 17.53 5.05 -2.92
N PHE A 43 18.65 4.40 -2.67
CA PHE A 43 19.09 4.06 -1.31
C PHE A 43 19.59 5.29 -0.55
N TRP A 44 20.34 6.18 -1.23
CA TRP A 44 20.76 7.47 -0.69
C TRP A 44 19.60 8.40 -0.50
N LEU A 45 18.75 8.56 -1.51
CA LEU A 45 17.54 9.37 -1.42
C LEU A 45 16.64 8.92 -0.25
N THR A 46 16.42 7.62 -0.09
CA THR A 46 15.61 7.08 1.02
C THR A 46 16.23 7.42 2.38
N THR A 47 17.55 7.36 2.49
CA THR A 47 18.27 7.68 3.73
C THR A 47 18.19 9.18 4.04
N ASP A 48 18.40 10.03 3.04
CA ASP A 48 18.34 11.49 3.20
C ASP A 48 16.93 11.97 3.55
N VAL A 49 15.90 11.42 2.88
CA VAL A 49 14.50 11.69 3.21
C VAL A 49 14.19 11.29 4.65
N ARG A 50 14.67 10.12 5.11
CA ARG A 50 14.46 9.70 6.50
C ARG A 50 15.17 10.62 7.48
N ARG A 51 16.44 10.97 7.22
CA ARG A 51 17.17 11.91 8.07
C ARG A 51 16.43 13.23 8.19
N PHE A 52 16.00 13.79 7.06
CA PHE A 52 15.23 15.02 7.05
C PHE A 52 13.93 14.91 7.86
N LEU A 53 13.13 13.87 7.63
CA LEU A 53 11.84 13.70 8.33
C LEU A 53 12.02 13.46 9.83
N TRP A 54 13.01 12.65 10.23
CA TRP A 54 13.29 12.38 11.65
C TRP A 54 13.79 13.61 12.36
N SER A 55 14.81 14.31 11.81
CA SER A 55 15.35 15.53 12.40
C SER A 55 14.36 16.68 12.46
N SER A 56 13.38 16.71 11.55
CA SER A 56 12.30 17.69 11.55
C SER A 56 11.10 17.30 12.42
N THR A 57 11.12 16.12 13.05
CA THR A 57 10.04 15.68 13.95
C THR A 57 10.51 15.85 15.39
N GLU A 58 9.87 16.78 16.09
CA GLU A 58 10.15 17.07 17.50
C GLU A 58 9.10 16.43 18.41
N VAL A 59 9.56 15.76 19.44
CA VAL A 59 8.74 15.21 20.52
C VAL A 59 9.18 15.88 21.82
N ASN A 60 8.29 16.62 22.45
CA ASN A 60 8.60 17.37 23.67
C ASN A 60 9.83 18.31 23.54
N GLY A 61 9.96 18.99 22.39
CA GLY A 61 11.04 19.94 22.11
C GLY A 61 12.38 19.34 21.69
N GLU A 62 12.48 18.02 21.56
CA GLU A 62 13.68 17.33 21.09
C GLU A 62 13.43 16.58 19.79
N SER A 63 14.35 16.67 18.84
CA SER A 63 14.26 16.01 17.54
C SER A 63 14.59 14.52 17.66
N ILE A 64 14.01 13.74 16.74
CA ILE A 64 14.35 12.33 16.57
C ILE A 64 15.54 12.23 15.60
N GLU A 65 16.43 11.26 15.82
CA GLU A 65 17.59 11.04 14.97
C GLU A 65 17.46 9.73 14.18
N TYR A 66 17.98 9.75 12.96
CA TYR A 66 18.10 8.56 12.12
C TYR A 66 19.57 8.25 11.81
N SER A 67 20.07 7.12 12.31
CA SER A 67 21.48 6.69 12.19
C SER A 67 21.72 5.69 11.05
N GLY A 68 20.73 5.37 10.23
CA GLY A 68 20.88 4.43 9.11
C GLY A 68 21.71 5.00 7.96
N THR A 69 22.36 4.11 7.20
CA THR A 69 23.17 4.46 6.02
C THR A 69 22.58 3.90 4.72
N ALA A 70 22.88 4.57 3.60
CA ALA A 70 22.47 4.10 2.27
C ALA A 70 23.16 2.78 1.90
N ALA A 71 24.42 2.60 2.30
CA ALA A 71 25.18 1.38 2.04
C ALA A 71 24.52 0.15 2.69
N GLU A 72 24.06 0.26 3.94
CA GLU A 72 23.32 -0.84 4.61
C GLU A 72 22.07 -1.23 3.85
N LEU A 73 21.31 -0.25 3.32
CA LEU A 73 20.10 -0.50 2.53
C LEU A 73 20.45 -1.17 1.19
N LEU A 74 21.51 -0.71 0.52
CA LEU A 74 21.98 -1.29 -0.75
C LEU A 74 22.46 -2.73 -0.54
N ILE A 75 23.30 -2.99 0.46
CA ILE A 75 23.78 -4.34 0.77
C ILE A 75 22.60 -5.26 1.10
N GLY A 76 21.67 -4.81 1.94
CA GLY A 76 20.47 -5.58 2.26
C GLY A 76 19.61 -5.89 1.02
N PHE A 77 19.51 -4.96 0.08
CA PHE A 77 18.81 -5.17 -1.18
C PHE A 77 19.56 -6.18 -2.08
N LEU A 78 20.88 -6.06 -2.21
CA LEU A 78 21.68 -6.99 -3.02
C LEU A 78 21.62 -8.43 -2.48
N ILE A 79 21.65 -8.61 -1.16
CA ILE A 79 21.46 -9.92 -0.52
C ILE A 79 20.06 -10.48 -0.84
N ALA A 80 19.02 -9.65 -0.70
CA ALA A 80 17.65 -10.06 -1.03
C ALA A 80 17.53 -10.43 -2.51
N LEU A 81 18.13 -9.67 -3.42
CA LEU A 81 18.13 -9.95 -4.85
C LEU A 81 18.86 -11.25 -5.17
N ALA A 82 20.04 -11.46 -4.59
CA ALA A 82 20.82 -12.69 -4.78
C ALA A 82 20.07 -13.96 -4.32
N LEU A 83 19.19 -13.84 -3.31
CA LEU A 83 18.35 -14.94 -2.86
C LEU A 83 17.06 -15.11 -3.70
N LEU A 84 16.43 -14.01 -4.09
CA LEU A 84 15.13 -14.03 -4.77
C LEU A 84 15.25 -14.34 -6.25
N VAL A 85 16.31 -13.88 -6.94
CA VAL A 85 16.46 -14.09 -8.39
C VAL A 85 16.55 -15.56 -8.75
N PRO A 86 17.39 -16.41 -8.11
CA PRO A 86 17.42 -17.83 -8.42
C PRO A 86 16.08 -18.54 -8.14
N VAL A 87 15.43 -18.19 -7.03
CA VAL A 87 14.12 -18.76 -6.67
C VAL A 87 13.07 -18.42 -7.72
N TYR A 88 13.00 -17.14 -8.11
CA TYR A 88 12.05 -16.68 -9.13
C TYR A 88 12.36 -17.30 -10.50
N ALA A 89 13.65 -17.39 -10.88
CA ALA A 89 14.07 -18.01 -12.13
C ALA A 89 13.67 -19.50 -12.16
N ALA A 90 13.80 -20.24 -11.05
CA ALA A 90 13.35 -21.62 -10.96
C ALA A 90 11.83 -21.76 -11.20
N PHE A 91 11.00 -20.91 -10.58
CA PHE A 91 9.57 -20.91 -10.81
C PHE A 91 9.20 -20.48 -12.24
N PHE A 92 9.92 -19.51 -12.80
CA PHE A 92 9.72 -19.06 -14.18
C PHE A 92 10.05 -20.17 -15.18
N LEU A 93 11.19 -20.85 -15.01
CA LEU A 93 11.56 -21.98 -15.87
C LEU A 93 10.58 -23.15 -15.73
N ALA A 94 10.11 -23.43 -14.52
CA ALA A 94 9.09 -24.44 -14.28
C ALA A 94 7.75 -24.07 -14.96
N ALA A 95 7.42 -22.78 -15.07
CA ALA A 95 6.20 -22.32 -15.75
C ALA A 95 6.22 -22.51 -17.27
N LEU A 96 7.39 -22.77 -17.87
CA LEU A 96 7.51 -23.10 -19.29
C LEU A 96 7.15 -24.56 -19.60
N ASP A 97 7.07 -25.43 -18.55
CA ASP A 97 6.60 -26.79 -18.69
C ASP A 97 5.08 -26.84 -18.91
N VAL A 98 4.64 -27.67 -19.87
CA VAL A 98 3.21 -27.83 -20.21
C VAL A 98 2.46 -28.72 -19.22
N GLY A 99 3.19 -29.41 -18.31
CA GLY A 99 2.62 -30.29 -17.30
C GLY A 99 1.84 -29.54 -16.20
N ALA A 100 1.12 -30.29 -15.38
CA ALA A 100 0.32 -29.72 -14.27
C ALA A 100 1.14 -28.87 -13.29
N PHE A 101 2.40 -29.23 -13.05
CA PHE A 101 3.31 -28.43 -12.23
C PHE A 101 3.65 -27.08 -12.89
N GLY A 102 3.89 -27.08 -14.21
CA GLY A 102 4.14 -25.86 -14.96
C GLY A 102 2.98 -24.85 -14.85
N GLN A 103 1.76 -25.31 -15.02
CA GLN A 103 0.54 -24.49 -14.91
C GLN A 103 0.37 -23.88 -13.51
N MET A 104 0.78 -24.58 -12.44
CA MET A 104 0.68 -24.11 -11.06
C MET A 104 1.89 -23.29 -10.61
N SER A 105 3.03 -23.41 -11.27
CA SER A 105 4.30 -22.82 -10.81
C SER A 105 4.25 -21.29 -10.77
N GLY A 106 3.59 -20.64 -11.71
CA GLY A 106 3.39 -19.19 -11.72
C GLY A 106 2.62 -18.69 -10.49
N SER A 107 1.52 -19.34 -10.14
CA SER A 107 0.72 -18.97 -8.96
C SER A 107 1.45 -19.28 -7.66
N LEU A 108 2.17 -20.39 -7.57
CA LEU A 108 3.01 -20.73 -6.43
C LEU A 108 4.16 -19.74 -6.25
N GLY A 109 4.79 -19.31 -7.34
CA GLY A 109 5.83 -18.27 -7.33
C GLY A 109 5.31 -16.93 -6.78
N ILE A 110 4.13 -16.50 -7.22
CA ILE A 110 3.47 -15.28 -6.72
C ILE A 110 3.13 -15.43 -5.22
N ALA A 111 2.59 -16.56 -4.80
CA ALA A 111 2.28 -16.84 -3.40
C ALA A 111 3.54 -16.79 -2.51
N LEU A 112 4.63 -17.38 -2.97
CA LEU A 112 5.92 -17.34 -2.28
C LEU A 112 6.45 -15.92 -2.16
N LEU A 113 6.44 -15.14 -3.27
CA LEU A 113 6.86 -13.74 -3.26
C LEU A 113 6.01 -12.91 -2.30
N PHE A 114 4.71 -13.18 -2.19
CA PHE A 114 3.84 -12.51 -1.24
C PHE A 114 4.26 -12.79 0.22
N VAL A 115 4.52 -14.05 0.58
CA VAL A 115 5.00 -14.45 1.92
C VAL A 115 6.36 -13.80 2.23
N LEU A 116 7.30 -13.86 1.28
CA LEU A 116 8.62 -13.22 1.42
C LEU A 116 8.51 -11.70 1.54
N GLY A 117 7.55 -11.08 0.84
CA GLY A 117 7.22 -9.67 0.99
C GLY A 117 6.76 -9.33 2.42
N GLN A 118 5.91 -10.16 3.05
CA GLN A 118 5.51 -9.96 4.45
C GLN A 118 6.69 -10.11 5.41
N TYR A 119 7.56 -11.08 5.16
CA TYR A 119 8.82 -11.22 5.91
C TYR A 119 9.71 -9.97 5.78
N ALA A 120 9.87 -9.46 4.57
CA ALA A 120 10.66 -8.27 4.30
C ALA A 120 10.09 -7.02 4.97
N VAL A 121 8.76 -6.85 5.00
CA VAL A 121 8.07 -5.74 5.70
C VAL A 121 8.44 -5.71 7.19
N PHE A 122 8.44 -6.87 7.86
CA PHE A 122 8.81 -6.95 9.27
C PHE A 122 10.30 -6.67 9.50
N ARG A 123 11.17 -7.21 8.65
CA ARG A 123 12.62 -6.97 8.69
C ARG A 123 12.95 -5.50 8.45
N ALA A 124 12.30 -4.87 7.47
CA ALA A 124 12.48 -3.46 7.19
C ALA A 124 12.00 -2.56 8.36
N ARG A 125 10.93 -2.95 9.07
CA ARG A 125 10.50 -2.25 10.29
C ARG A 125 11.54 -2.39 11.41
N ARG A 126 12.06 -3.61 11.63
CA ARG A 126 13.12 -3.87 12.61
C ARG A 126 14.36 -3.01 12.33
N TYR A 127 14.80 -2.97 11.09
CA TYR A 127 15.92 -2.11 10.68
C TYR A 127 15.64 -0.65 10.98
N ARG A 128 14.48 -0.11 10.61
CA ARG A 128 14.14 1.29 10.90
C ARG A 128 14.10 1.58 12.41
N ALA A 129 13.52 0.69 13.20
CA ALA A 129 13.48 0.85 14.65
C ALA A 129 14.90 0.92 15.24
N SER A 130 15.79 0.00 14.86
CA SER A 130 17.17 -0.03 15.37
C SER A 130 18.01 1.17 14.95
N ARG A 131 17.60 1.93 13.92
CA ARG A 131 18.25 3.14 13.43
C ARG A 131 17.56 4.43 13.88
N THR A 132 16.49 4.33 14.65
CA THR A 132 15.78 5.48 15.23
C THR A 132 16.28 5.69 16.66
N ILE A 133 16.75 6.91 16.95
CA ILE A 133 17.27 7.30 18.25
C ILE A 133 16.42 8.49 18.74
N TYR A 134 16.01 8.45 20.00
CA TYR A 134 15.39 9.56 20.68
C TYR A 134 15.97 9.68 22.08
N ARG A 135 16.44 10.87 22.49
CA ARG A 135 17.10 11.10 23.77
C ARG A 135 18.27 10.13 24.05
N GLY A 136 19.08 9.83 23.03
CA GLY A 136 20.19 8.89 23.17
C GLY A 136 19.81 7.41 23.27
N LEU A 137 18.50 7.08 23.40
CA LEU A 137 18.02 5.70 23.46
C LEU A 137 17.53 5.24 22.07
N ARG A 138 17.92 4.03 21.71
CA ARG A 138 17.49 3.40 20.44
C ARG A 138 16.21 2.63 20.60
N PHE A 139 15.36 2.72 19.60
CA PHE A 139 14.29 1.75 19.44
C PHE A 139 14.85 0.42 18.97
N HIS A 140 14.27 -0.68 19.43
CA HIS A 140 14.59 -1.99 18.88
C HIS A 140 13.32 -2.82 18.70
N GLN A 141 13.40 -3.80 17.82
CA GLN A 141 12.30 -4.71 17.53
C GLN A 141 12.79 -6.14 17.56
N GLU A 142 12.15 -6.95 18.37
CA GLU A 142 12.38 -8.37 18.51
C GLU A 142 11.33 -9.20 17.74
N GLY A 143 11.27 -10.50 18.07
CA GLY A 143 10.27 -11.39 17.50
C GLY A 143 10.69 -12.03 16.17
N SER A 144 9.93 -13.04 15.75
CA SER A 144 10.22 -13.80 14.53
C SER A 144 9.55 -13.18 13.31
N ALA A 145 10.34 -12.81 12.31
CA ALA A 145 9.84 -12.32 11.02
C ALA A 145 9.05 -13.42 10.26
N VAL A 146 9.41 -14.69 10.43
CA VAL A 146 8.70 -15.83 9.84
C VAL A 146 7.30 -15.96 10.43
N ARG A 147 7.17 -15.92 11.77
CA ARG A 147 5.85 -15.94 12.44
C ARG A 147 4.98 -14.77 11.98
N TYR A 148 5.58 -13.58 11.86
CA TYR A 148 4.85 -12.43 11.33
C TYR A 148 4.37 -12.67 9.89
N ALA A 149 5.24 -13.18 9.00
CA ALA A 149 4.90 -13.44 7.60
C ALA A 149 3.74 -14.43 7.47
N ILE A 150 3.78 -15.55 8.21
CA ILE A 150 2.71 -16.55 8.22
C ILE A 150 1.39 -15.93 8.71
N CYS A 151 1.44 -15.23 9.86
CA CYS A 151 0.25 -14.55 10.41
C CYS A 151 -0.31 -13.50 9.44
N ALA A 152 0.56 -12.71 8.82
CA ALA A 152 0.15 -11.69 7.85
C ALA A 152 -0.47 -12.31 6.60
N THR A 153 0.10 -13.40 6.07
CA THR A 153 -0.43 -14.12 4.91
C THR A 153 -1.83 -14.65 5.21
N ILE A 154 -2.03 -15.34 6.34
CA ILE A 154 -3.36 -15.84 6.75
C ILE A 154 -4.37 -14.70 6.82
N TRP A 155 -4.03 -13.59 7.47
CA TRP A 155 -4.95 -12.45 7.60
C TRP A 155 -5.21 -11.75 6.27
N TRP A 156 -4.24 -11.68 5.37
CA TRP A 156 -4.46 -11.13 4.03
C TRP A 156 -5.34 -12.04 3.17
N SER A 157 -5.14 -13.37 3.23
CA SER A 157 -6.02 -14.33 2.55
C SER A 157 -7.45 -14.23 3.07
N LEU A 158 -7.63 -14.14 4.41
CA LEU A 158 -8.95 -13.95 5.00
C LEU A 158 -9.58 -12.61 4.57
N THR A 159 -8.77 -11.55 4.45
CA THR A 159 -9.26 -10.25 3.97
C THR A 159 -9.71 -10.33 2.51
N ALA A 160 -8.99 -11.05 1.66
CA ALA A 160 -9.38 -11.28 0.27
C ALA A 160 -10.67 -12.10 0.17
N LEU A 161 -10.75 -13.23 0.89
CA LEU A 161 -11.93 -14.10 0.92
C LEU A 161 -13.20 -13.38 1.42
N THR A 162 -13.05 -12.42 2.34
CA THR A 162 -14.17 -11.64 2.87
C THR A 162 -14.39 -10.31 2.14
N LEU A 163 -13.85 -10.14 0.93
CA LEU A 163 -13.95 -8.90 0.14
C LEU A 163 -13.59 -7.64 0.94
N GLY A 164 -12.57 -7.74 1.80
CA GLY A 164 -12.09 -6.64 2.62
C GLY A 164 -12.74 -6.49 4.00
N LEU A 165 -13.83 -7.21 4.32
CA LEU A 165 -14.51 -7.09 5.62
C LEU A 165 -13.59 -7.47 6.80
N ALA A 166 -12.68 -8.43 6.63
CA ALA A 166 -11.73 -8.82 7.68
C ALA A 166 -10.55 -7.83 7.86
N PHE A 167 -10.42 -6.79 7.01
CA PHE A 167 -9.34 -5.81 7.05
C PHE A 167 -9.12 -5.18 8.44
N PRO A 168 -10.13 -4.72 9.18
CA PRO A 168 -9.95 -4.09 10.49
C PRO A 168 -9.33 -5.03 11.53
N TRP A 169 -9.71 -6.30 11.52
CA TRP A 169 -9.12 -7.32 12.43
C TRP A 169 -7.69 -7.65 12.03
N LYS A 170 -7.40 -7.76 10.72
CA LYS A 170 -6.06 -7.91 10.19
C LYS A 170 -5.15 -6.78 10.69
N GLU A 171 -5.54 -5.51 10.50
CA GLU A 171 -4.77 -4.35 10.96
C GLU A 171 -4.52 -4.42 12.47
N SER A 172 -5.56 -4.66 13.27
CA SER A 172 -5.45 -4.75 14.72
C SER A 172 -4.49 -5.87 15.17
N ARG A 173 -4.59 -7.06 14.57
CA ARG A 173 -3.76 -8.21 14.94
C ARG A 173 -2.30 -8.02 14.55
N LEU A 174 -2.05 -7.52 13.35
CA LEU A 174 -0.70 -7.29 12.84
C LEU A 174 -0.02 -6.11 13.57
N GLU A 175 -0.75 -5.03 13.90
CA GLU A 175 -0.18 -3.93 14.69
C GLU A 175 0.12 -4.37 16.13
N ARG A 176 -0.75 -5.15 16.77
CA ARG A 176 -0.45 -5.75 18.09
C ARG A 176 0.79 -6.62 18.05
N PHE A 177 0.94 -7.45 17.02
CA PHE A 177 2.14 -8.27 16.86
C PHE A 177 3.40 -7.40 16.75
N LYS A 178 3.37 -6.38 15.90
CA LYS A 178 4.50 -5.45 15.70
C LYS A 178 4.84 -4.69 16.97
N MET A 179 3.83 -4.08 17.63
CA MET A 179 4.06 -3.25 18.80
C MET A 179 4.48 -4.05 20.03
N ARG A 180 3.94 -5.25 20.25
CA ARG A 180 4.36 -6.14 21.34
C ARG A 180 5.86 -6.48 21.29
N HIS A 181 6.44 -6.48 20.10
CA HIS A 181 7.86 -6.77 19.88
C HIS A 181 8.70 -5.51 19.66
N THR A 182 8.14 -4.31 19.84
CA THR A 182 8.86 -3.04 19.71
C THR A 182 9.13 -2.48 21.09
N PHE A 183 10.36 -2.04 21.33
CA PHE A 183 10.80 -1.51 22.62
C PHE A 183 11.51 -0.17 22.41
N TYR A 184 11.39 0.70 23.41
CA TYR A 184 12.17 1.92 23.56
C TYR A 184 13.00 1.81 24.84
N GLY A 185 14.30 1.54 24.72
CA GLY A 185 15.09 1.08 25.84
C GLY A 185 14.47 -0.20 26.43
N THR A 186 14.09 -0.18 27.70
CA THR A 186 13.40 -1.29 28.38
C THR A 186 11.87 -1.20 28.31
N LEU A 187 11.31 -0.11 27.78
CA LEU A 187 9.86 0.11 27.76
C LEU A 187 9.21 -0.65 26.59
N PRO A 188 8.30 -1.60 26.86
CA PRO A 188 7.61 -2.33 25.82
C PRO A 188 6.54 -1.48 25.13
N GLY A 189 6.45 -1.63 23.81
CA GLY A 189 5.35 -1.09 23.03
C GLY A 189 4.09 -1.96 23.16
N ARG A 190 2.93 -1.31 23.02
CA ARG A 190 1.62 -1.96 23.06
C ARG A 190 0.69 -1.30 22.07
N PHE A 191 -0.24 -2.07 21.53
CA PHE A 191 -1.29 -1.56 20.64
C PHE A 191 -2.66 -1.96 21.19
N ASP A 192 -3.46 -0.97 21.55
CA ASP A 192 -4.77 -1.15 22.17
C ASP A 192 -5.93 -0.93 21.17
N GLY A 193 -5.63 -0.69 19.88
CA GLY A 193 -6.66 -0.51 18.86
C GLY A 193 -7.47 -1.78 18.64
N TYR A 194 -8.80 -1.69 18.77
CA TYR A 194 -9.72 -2.81 18.52
C TYR A 194 -10.15 -2.81 17.04
N GLY A 195 -10.08 -3.98 16.39
CA GLY A 195 -10.52 -4.14 15.01
C GLY A 195 -11.99 -3.79 14.82
N PHE A 196 -12.85 -4.17 15.78
CA PHE A 196 -14.27 -3.88 15.73
C PHE A 196 -14.59 -2.37 15.71
N SER A 197 -13.83 -1.54 16.43
CA SER A 197 -14.03 -0.09 16.40
C SER A 197 -13.64 0.53 15.06
N LEU A 198 -12.65 -0.03 14.37
CA LEU A 198 -12.29 0.38 13.01
C LEU A 198 -13.33 -0.11 12.02
N PHE A 199 -13.85 -1.33 12.21
CA PHE A 199 -14.91 -1.91 11.38
C PHE A 199 -16.17 -1.04 11.39
N LEU A 200 -16.73 -0.73 12.57
CA LEU A 200 -17.93 0.09 12.67
C LEU A 200 -17.79 1.48 12.04
N ARG A 201 -16.60 2.09 12.16
CA ARG A 201 -16.34 3.41 11.55
C ARG A 201 -16.11 3.34 10.03
N GLY A 202 -15.58 2.22 9.55
CA GLY A 202 -15.32 2.00 8.13
C GLY A 202 -16.49 1.40 7.36
N LEU A 203 -17.41 0.72 8.06
CA LEU A 203 -18.52 -0.01 7.46
C LEU A 203 -19.41 0.85 6.55
N PRO A 204 -19.83 2.08 6.93
CA PRO A 204 -20.63 2.92 6.04
C PRO A 204 -19.92 3.22 4.71
N LEU A 205 -18.60 3.50 4.76
CA LEU A 205 -17.82 3.77 3.55
C LEU A 205 -17.68 2.50 2.70
N TRP A 206 -17.46 1.35 3.33
CA TRP A 206 -17.38 0.07 2.64
C TRP A 206 -18.70 -0.28 1.96
N LEU A 207 -19.85 -0.09 2.63
CA LEU A 207 -21.17 -0.33 2.03
C LEU A 207 -21.43 0.57 0.82
N LEU A 208 -21.10 1.87 0.92
CA LEU A 208 -21.25 2.79 -0.21
C LEU A 208 -20.46 2.35 -1.46
N VAL A 209 -19.28 1.75 -1.26
CA VAL A 209 -18.43 1.24 -2.34
C VAL A 209 -18.89 -0.14 -2.82
N ALA A 210 -19.30 -1.01 -1.91
CA ALA A 210 -19.65 -2.40 -2.23
C ALA A 210 -21.05 -2.55 -2.86
N LEU A 211 -22.02 -1.72 -2.48
CA LEU A 211 -23.40 -1.84 -2.94
C LEU A 211 -23.55 -1.72 -4.47
N PRO A 212 -22.96 -0.73 -5.17
CA PRO A 212 -23.05 -0.67 -6.63
C PRO A 212 -22.45 -1.91 -7.28
N LEU A 213 -21.28 -2.36 -6.82
CA LEU A 213 -20.65 -3.57 -7.34
C LEU A 213 -21.53 -4.81 -7.14
N ALA A 214 -22.11 -4.96 -5.95
CA ALA A 214 -23.02 -6.06 -5.65
C ALA A 214 -24.28 -6.02 -6.56
N ALA A 215 -24.83 -4.83 -6.82
CA ALA A 215 -25.96 -4.67 -7.73
C ALA A 215 -25.61 -5.09 -9.17
N GLY A 216 -24.42 -4.67 -9.67
CA GLY A 216 -23.94 -5.09 -10.99
C GLY A 216 -23.72 -6.60 -11.10
N LEU A 217 -23.08 -7.21 -10.07
CA LEU A 217 -22.83 -8.65 -10.04
C LEU A 217 -24.12 -9.47 -9.91
N THR A 218 -25.13 -8.99 -9.16
CA THR A 218 -26.43 -9.66 -9.05
C THR A 218 -27.20 -9.60 -10.37
N ALA A 219 -27.18 -8.46 -11.07
CA ALA A 219 -27.79 -8.36 -12.39
C ALA A 219 -27.14 -9.31 -13.38
N LEU A 220 -25.81 -9.38 -13.41
CA LEU A 220 -25.09 -10.37 -14.24
C LEU A 220 -25.47 -11.81 -13.89
N GLY A 221 -25.53 -12.15 -12.61
CA GLY A 221 -25.86 -13.52 -12.17
C GLY A 221 -27.31 -13.93 -12.51
N GLN A 222 -28.24 -12.99 -12.51
CA GLN A 222 -29.64 -13.24 -12.86
C GLN A 222 -29.87 -13.42 -14.36
N SER A 223 -29.09 -12.74 -15.19
CA SER A 223 -29.19 -12.78 -16.65
C SER A 223 -28.16 -13.71 -17.30
N PHE A 224 -27.37 -14.43 -16.48
CA PHE A 224 -26.27 -15.28 -16.98
C PHE A 224 -26.80 -16.49 -17.75
N ASP A 225 -26.37 -16.60 -19.02
CA ASP A 225 -26.67 -17.73 -19.90
C ASP A 225 -25.35 -18.39 -20.33
N PRO A 226 -25.02 -19.59 -19.82
CA PRO A 226 -23.76 -20.28 -20.18
C PRO A 226 -23.68 -20.63 -21.66
N ASP A 227 -24.81 -20.90 -22.34
CA ASP A 227 -24.85 -21.30 -23.73
C ASP A 227 -24.54 -20.13 -24.68
N VAL A 228 -25.01 -18.93 -24.35
CA VAL A 228 -24.66 -17.70 -25.05
C VAL A 228 -23.17 -17.41 -24.92
N LEU A 229 -22.63 -17.54 -23.70
CA LEU A 229 -21.22 -17.26 -23.44
C LEU A 229 -20.31 -18.28 -24.14
N SER A 230 -20.67 -19.58 -24.10
CA SER A 230 -19.87 -20.63 -24.76
C SER A 230 -19.83 -20.46 -26.28
N ARG A 231 -20.94 -20.09 -26.91
CA ARG A 231 -21.02 -19.78 -28.32
C ARG A 231 -20.21 -18.54 -28.71
N ALA A 232 -20.30 -17.49 -27.90
CA ALA A 232 -19.56 -16.26 -28.12
C ALA A 232 -18.03 -16.44 -28.00
N PHE A 233 -17.56 -17.38 -27.17
CA PHE A 233 -16.13 -17.72 -27.08
C PHE A 233 -15.67 -18.72 -28.16
N ALA A 234 -16.53 -19.60 -28.63
CA ALA A 234 -16.19 -20.59 -29.67
C ALA A 234 -15.97 -19.93 -31.04
N GLU A 235 -16.65 -18.85 -31.32
CA GLU A 235 -16.55 -18.09 -32.55
C GLU A 235 -15.71 -16.84 -32.31
N SER A 236 -14.38 -16.95 -32.49
CA SER A 236 -13.45 -15.82 -32.40
C SER A 236 -13.78 -14.74 -33.42
N SER A 237 -14.60 -13.75 -33.06
CA SER A 237 -14.95 -12.63 -33.91
C SER A 237 -14.83 -11.31 -33.19
N ASP A 238 -14.50 -10.25 -33.95
CA ASP A 238 -14.37 -8.88 -33.49
C ASP A 238 -15.72 -8.31 -32.93
N ASP A 239 -16.85 -8.98 -33.21
CA ASP A 239 -18.22 -8.55 -32.89
C ASP A 239 -18.83 -9.27 -31.67
N PHE A 240 -17.99 -9.71 -30.71
CA PHE A 240 -18.41 -10.45 -29.52
C PHE A 240 -19.58 -9.79 -28.74
N LEU A 241 -19.49 -8.48 -28.49
CA LEU A 241 -20.54 -7.75 -27.77
C LEU A 241 -21.83 -7.58 -28.58
N GLU A 242 -21.72 -7.40 -29.89
CA GLU A 242 -22.88 -7.26 -30.79
C GLU A 242 -23.69 -8.55 -30.86
N ARG A 243 -23.02 -9.70 -30.91
CA ARG A 243 -23.69 -11.02 -30.89
C ARG A 243 -24.40 -11.31 -29.57
N ILE A 244 -23.73 -11.03 -28.44
CA ILE A 244 -24.41 -11.17 -27.14
C ILE A 244 -25.64 -10.25 -27.08
N ALA A 245 -25.55 -9.03 -27.59
CA ALA A 245 -26.68 -8.11 -27.63
C ALA A 245 -27.83 -8.59 -28.51
N HIS A 246 -27.51 -9.31 -29.57
CA HIS A 246 -28.53 -9.88 -30.47
C HIS A 246 -29.18 -11.15 -29.90
N ASP A 247 -28.38 -12.08 -29.37
CA ASP A 247 -28.84 -13.38 -28.89
C ASP A 247 -29.51 -13.33 -27.52
N ASN A 248 -29.05 -12.43 -26.66
CA ASN A 248 -29.60 -12.24 -25.30
C ASN A 248 -29.48 -10.77 -24.87
N PRO A 249 -30.46 -9.89 -25.24
CA PRO A 249 -30.40 -8.48 -24.91
C PRO A 249 -30.44 -8.19 -23.41
N ASP A 250 -31.06 -9.07 -22.59
CA ASP A 250 -31.07 -8.93 -21.13
C ASP A 250 -29.68 -9.15 -20.54
N PHE A 251 -28.94 -10.14 -21.04
CA PHE A 251 -27.57 -10.39 -20.60
C PHE A 251 -26.62 -9.26 -21.07
N ALA A 252 -26.77 -8.75 -22.29
CA ALA A 252 -26.03 -7.60 -22.76
C ALA A 252 -26.28 -6.35 -21.89
N GLY A 253 -27.54 -6.08 -21.56
CA GLY A 253 -27.93 -5.01 -20.63
C GLY A 253 -27.32 -5.18 -19.25
N ALA A 254 -27.28 -6.40 -18.73
CA ALA A 254 -26.67 -6.72 -17.44
C ALA A 254 -25.14 -6.50 -17.46
N ILE A 255 -24.45 -6.81 -18.56
CA ILE A 255 -23.00 -6.51 -18.74
C ILE A 255 -22.78 -5.00 -18.68
N VAL A 256 -23.53 -4.21 -19.44
CA VAL A 256 -23.40 -2.74 -19.44
C VAL A 256 -23.67 -2.19 -18.03
N PHE A 257 -24.74 -2.65 -17.36
CA PHE A 257 -25.06 -2.24 -16.00
C PHE A 257 -23.94 -2.61 -15.00
N ALA A 258 -23.37 -3.81 -15.14
CA ALA A 258 -22.25 -4.25 -14.28
C ALA A 258 -20.98 -3.39 -14.50
N LEU A 259 -20.66 -3.05 -15.76
CA LEU A 259 -19.55 -2.16 -16.09
C LEU A 259 -19.76 -0.74 -15.52
N LEU A 260 -20.96 -0.19 -15.66
CA LEU A 260 -21.31 1.10 -15.07
C LEU A 260 -21.23 1.05 -13.54
N SER A 261 -21.74 -0.01 -12.93
CA SER A 261 -21.68 -0.25 -11.49
C SER A 261 -20.24 -0.37 -10.99
N ALA A 262 -19.37 -1.06 -11.75
CA ALA A 262 -17.94 -1.13 -11.46
C ALA A 262 -17.27 0.24 -11.58
N GLY A 263 -17.64 1.04 -12.59
CA GLY A 263 -17.18 2.43 -12.74
C GLY A 263 -17.59 3.30 -11.55
N VAL A 264 -18.84 3.23 -11.12
CA VAL A 264 -19.35 3.94 -9.93
C VAL A 264 -18.59 3.49 -8.67
N THR A 265 -18.38 2.18 -8.50
CA THR A 265 -17.60 1.61 -7.38
C THR A 265 -16.19 2.18 -7.35
N LEU A 266 -15.51 2.24 -8.49
CA LEU A 266 -14.17 2.80 -8.60
C LEU A 266 -14.14 4.29 -8.20
N VAL A 267 -15.07 5.08 -8.73
CA VAL A 267 -15.17 6.53 -8.42
C VAL A 267 -15.45 6.74 -6.94
N LEU A 268 -16.42 6.02 -6.37
CA LEU A 268 -16.72 6.09 -4.93
C LEU A 268 -15.53 5.63 -4.09
N GLY A 269 -14.86 4.56 -4.49
CA GLY A 269 -13.65 4.08 -3.82
C GLY A 269 -12.54 5.14 -3.77
N LEU A 270 -12.27 5.81 -4.88
CA LEU A 270 -11.28 6.90 -4.96
C LEU A 270 -11.70 8.11 -4.12
N LEU A 271 -12.97 8.51 -4.19
CA LEU A 271 -13.52 9.64 -3.44
C LEU A 271 -13.50 9.40 -1.92
N LEU A 272 -13.85 8.19 -1.47
CA LEU A 272 -13.97 7.85 -0.05
C LEU A 272 -12.64 7.39 0.57
N TYR A 273 -11.63 7.09 -0.26
CA TYR A 273 -10.32 6.64 0.22
C TYR A 273 -9.63 7.60 1.20
N PRO A 274 -9.58 8.93 0.98
CA PRO A 274 -9.02 9.87 1.95
C PRO A 274 -9.76 9.88 3.29
N ALA A 275 -11.09 9.75 3.27
CA ALA A 275 -11.89 9.66 4.50
C ALA A 275 -11.55 8.39 5.29
N PHE A 276 -11.47 7.24 4.60
CA PHE A 276 -11.07 5.97 5.23
C PHE A 276 -9.65 6.05 5.81
N GLN A 277 -8.71 6.66 5.10
CA GLN A 277 -7.33 6.84 5.59
C GLN A 277 -7.29 7.75 6.83
N ALA A 278 -8.11 8.78 6.89
CA ALA A 278 -8.21 9.63 8.07
C ALA A 278 -8.77 8.87 9.29
N ILE A 279 -9.80 8.01 9.09
CA ILE A 279 -10.36 7.14 10.14
C ILE A 279 -9.29 6.15 10.63
N ARG A 280 -8.60 5.48 9.68
CA ARG A 280 -7.56 4.51 9.96
C ARG A 280 -6.38 5.15 10.71
N ALA A 281 -5.92 6.33 10.27
CA ALA A 281 -4.80 7.04 10.91
C ALA A 281 -5.14 7.45 12.35
N ARG A 282 -6.33 8.01 12.60
CA ARG A 282 -6.79 8.34 13.96
C ARG A 282 -6.85 7.10 14.85
N TRP A 283 -7.45 6.03 14.34
CA TRP A 283 -7.55 4.77 15.06
C TRP A 283 -6.17 4.19 15.39
N TRP A 284 -5.27 4.21 14.42
CA TRP A 284 -3.92 3.67 14.56
C TRP A 284 -3.09 4.46 15.59
N VAL A 285 -3.02 5.78 15.45
CA VAL A 285 -2.27 6.64 16.39
C VAL A 285 -2.83 6.51 17.81
N SER A 286 -4.16 6.56 17.95
CA SER A 286 -4.80 6.46 19.28
C SER A 286 -4.66 5.09 19.94
N GLY A 287 -4.30 4.05 19.16
CA GLY A 287 -3.99 2.71 19.68
C GLY A 287 -2.55 2.51 20.15
N LEU A 288 -1.62 3.43 19.79
CA LEU A 288 -0.22 3.29 20.12
C LEU A 288 0.07 3.62 21.60
N ARG A 289 0.84 2.76 22.25
CA ARG A 289 1.36 2.97 23.61
C ARG A 289 2.81 2.52 23.70
N ILE A 290 3.61 3.24 24.48
CA ILE A 290 4.99 2.88 24.86
C ILE A 290 5.12 3.14 26.36
N GLY A 291 5.21 2.07 27.15
CA GLY A 291 5.12 2.19 28.60
C GLY A 291 3.79 2.84 29.04
N ALA A 292 3.87 3.94 29.79
CA ALA A 292 2.72 4.74 30.24
C ALA A 292 2.29 5.81 29.21
N ILE A 293 3.08 6.05 28.16
CA ILE A 293 2.82 7.10 27.17
C ILE A 293 1.75 6.61 26.19
N THR A 294 0.68 7.42 26.01
CA THR A 294 -0.40 7.16 25.05
C THR A 294 -0.39 8.23 23.96
N ALA A 295 -0.51 7.82 22.72
CA ALA A 295 -0.67 8.74 21.59
C ALA A 295 -2.15 9.08 21.38
N ARG A 296 -2.45 10.33 21.00
CA ARG A 296 -3.78 10.78 20.57
C ARG A 296 -3.66 11.53 19.25
N SER A 297 -4.60 11.33 18.36
CA SER A 297 -4.65 12.02 17.07
C SER A 297 -5.86 12.92 16.98
N HIS A 298 -5.62 14.18 16.58
CA HIS A 298 -6.66 15.17 16.26
C HIS A 298 -6.80 15.40 14.73
N LEU A 299 -6.35 14.45 13.92
CA LEU A 299 -6.39 14.55 12.46
C LEU A 299 -7.82 14.76 11.98
N ARG A 300 -8.07 15.85 11.26
CA ARG A 300 -9.35 16.13 10.60
C ARG A 300 -9.41 15.45 9.23
N THR A 301 -10.60 15.07 8.78
CA THR A 301 -10.79 14.40 7.48
C THR A 301 -10.57 15.35 6.30
N LEU A 302 -11.01 16.60 6.41
CA LEU A 302 -10.94 17.58 5.32
C LEU A 302 -9.49 17.90 4.86
N PRO A 303 -8.49 18.08 5.75
CA PRO A 303 -7.10 18.25 5.33
C PRO A 303 -6.54 17.05 4.56
N MET A 304 -7.03 15.84 4.81
CA MET A 304 -6.64 14.67 4.03
C MET A 304 -7.10 14.79 2.57
N TYR A 305 -8.33 15.23 2.33
CA TYR A 305 -8.79 15.51 0.96
C TYR A 305 -7.92 16.56 0.27
N GLY A 306 -7.57 17.65 0.96
CA GLY A 306 -6.66 18.66 0.43
C GLY A 306 -5.29 18.09 0.03
N LEU A 307 -4.74 17.16 0.82
CA LEU A 307 -3.49 16.48 0.51
C LEU A 307 -3.62 15.60 -0.76
N TYR A 308 -4.67 14.79 -0.85
CA TYR A 308 -4.90 13.91 -2.00
C TYR A 308 -5.18 14.69 -3.29
N LEU A 309 -5.97 15.78 -3.22
CA LEU A 309 -6.24 16.64 -4.37
C LEU A 309 -4.97 17.34 -4.87
N ARG A 310 -4.12 17.84 -3.98
CA ARG A 310 -2.81 18.41 -4.36
C ARG A 310 -1.91 17.37 -5.01
N PHE A 311 -1.87 16.14 -4.45
CA PHE A 311 -1.12 15.06 -5.05
C PHE A 311 -1.65 14.69 -6.43
N ALA A 312 -2.96 14.53 -6.58
CA ALA A 312 -3.60 14.22 -7.87
C ALA A 312 -3.35 15.33 -8.90
N GLY A 313 -3.46 16.60 -8.49
CA GLY A 313 -3.14 17.76 -9.36
C GLY A 313 -1.68 17.76 -9.81
N LEU A 314 -0.74 17.54 -8.91
CA LEU A 314 0.68 17.44 -9.25
C LEU A 314 0.99 16.24 -10.16
N ALA A 315 0.37 15.08 -9.89
CA ALA A 315 0.52 13.89 -10.73
C ALA A 315 -0.02 14.13 -12.14
N LEU A 316 -1.18 14.79 -12.27
CA LEU A 316 -1.76 15.17 -13.56
C LEU A 316 -0.85 16.14 -14.31
N LEU A 317 -0.35 17.18 -13.65
CA LEU A 317 0.59 18.13 -14.26
C LEU A 317 1.87 17.42 -14.73
N PHE A 318 2.39 16.49 -13.95
CA PHE A 318 3.56 15.70 -14.34
C PHE A 318 3.28 14.82 -15.56
N LEU A 319 2.13 14.14 -15.60
CA LEU A 319 1.73 13.31 -16.74
C LEU A 319 1.52 14.15 -18.00
N LEU A 320 0.90 15.33 -17.89
CA LEU A 320 0.77 16.27 -19.00
C LEU A 320 2.13 16.75 -19.50
N ALA A 321 3.04 17.13 -18.60
CA ALA A 321 4.40 17.53 -18.98
C ALA A 321 5.16 16.39 -19.66
N LEU A 322 5.02 15.16 -19.18
CA LEU A 322 5.62 13.98 -19.80
C LEU A 322 5.03 13.70 -21.20
N GLY A 323 3.70 13.81 -21.33
CA GLY A 323 3.02 13.68 -22.63
C GLY A 323 3.48 14.71 -23.63
N LEU A 324 3.56 15.99 -23.23
CA LEU A 324 4.07 17.08 -24.07
C LEU A 324 5.54 16.85 -24.47
N ALA A 325 6.37 16.37 -23.54
CA ALA A 325 7.78 16.05 -23.84
C ALA A 325 7.94 14.84 -24.76
N ALA A 326 6.98 13.93 -24.80
CA ALA A 326 6.99 12.77 -25.70
C ALA A 326 6.60 13.12 -27.14
N ILE A 327 5.84 14.20 -27.39
CA ILE A 327 5.38 14.61 -28.73
C ILE A 327 6.53 14.74 -29.73
N PRO A 328 7.63 15.48 -29.47
CA PRO A 328 8.72 15.59 -30.42
C PRO A 328 9.42 14.25 -30.69
N LEU A 329 9.50 13.37 -29.68
CA LEU A 329 10.09 12.02 -29.86
C LEU A 329 9.23 11.16 -30.79
N VAL A 330 7.91 11.21 -30.64
CA VAL A 330 6.97 10.50 -31.52
C VAL A 330 7.02 11.06 -32.92
N MET A 331 7.10 12.39 -33.10
CA MET A 331 7.22 13.04 -34.41
C MET A 331 8.55 12.68 -35.13
N ILE A 332 9.67 12.67 -34.40
CA ILE A 332 10.97 12.25 -34.94
C ILE A 332 10.92 10.79 -35.36
N TYR A 333 10.36 9.90 -34.53
CA TYR A 333 10.22 8.48 -34.83
C TYR A 333 9.32 8.25 -36.06
N GLY A 334 8.17 8.92 -36.12
CA GLY A 334 7.29 8.88 -37.28
C GLY A 334 7.94 9.38 -38.58
N ALA A 335 8.73 10.46 -38.47
CA ALA A 335 9.50 10.98 -39.64
C ALA A 335 10.65 10.06 -40.08
N LEU A 336 11.22 9.27 -39.19
CA LEU A 336 12.25 8.27 -39.52
C LEU A 336 11.64 7.03 -40.18
N LEU A 337 10.47 6.56 -39.73
CA LEU A 337 9.75 5.43 -40.37
C LEU A 337 9.13 5.80 -41.74
N GLY A 338 8.60 7.03 -41.90
CA GLY A 338 8.01 7.49 -43.14
C GLY A 338 9.03 7.82 -44.26
N LYS A 339 10.34 7.69 -43.99
CA LYS A 339 11.41 7.83 -45.02
C LYS A 339 11.90 6.48 -45.57
N GLY A 340 11.25 5.38 -45.17
CA GLY A 340 11.62 4.03 -45.60
C GLY A 340 10.81 3.43 -46.75
N ASP A 341 9.90 4.21 -47.40
CA ASP A 341 9.13 3.82 -48.59
C ASP A 341 9.63 4.55 -49.84
#